data_3ce4296d76c52b0e1175286945a16095
#
_entry.id   3ce4296d76c52b0e1175286945a16095
#
_cell.length_a   1.000
_cell.length_b   1.000
_cell.length_c   1.000
_cell.angle_alpha   90.00
_cell.angle_beta   90.00
_cell.angle_gamma   90.00
#
_symmetry.space_group_name_H-M   'P 1'
#
loop_
_entity.id
_entity.type
_entity.pdbx_description
1 polymer ?
#
loop_
_entity_poly.entity_id
_entity_poly.type
_entity_poly.pdbx_seq_one_letter_code
_entity_poly.pdbx_strand_id
1 'polypeptide(L)'
;MHPRRLRRLPRTAAAAAVALLCAVLASCSSGSASPAAAGASPTGAAPVTTVSPGPAATPSVTSSPKTLPASRLCTVLDGATARRVLTAPKQAPRVAPGNGTALDSCSYASGDGSALLTLNPSARSYDAEVSASHNLVRDPASAGMRDVKVTEVTGLGQGAFRETVQVLQPPQNVAYVVWRGGSRTWVLTLAETAGATDADRLVSLARQITPRLPH
;
A
#
# COMPACT_ATOMS: atom_id res chain seq x y z
N MET A 1 36.21 -26.93 -34.92
CA MET A 1 35.45 -25.80 -34.39
C MET A 1 33.98 -26.18 -34.30
N HIS A 2 33.46 -26.50 -33.08
CA HIS A 2 32.07 -26.91 -32.87
C HIS A 2 31.32 -25.78 -32.20
N PRO A 3 30.16 -25.32 -32.71
CA PRO A 3 29.34 -24.31 -32.04
C PRO A 3 28.53 -24.93 -30.90
N ARG A 4 28.74 -24.43 -29.68
CA ARG A 4 27.95 -24.78 -28.49
C ARG A 4 26.55 -24.21 -28.63
N ARG A 5 25.56 -25.07 -28.72
CA ARG A 5 24.11 -24.74 -28.61
C ARG A 5 23.78 -24.36 -27.15
N LEU A 6 23.49 -23.10 -26.93
CA LEU A 6 22.90 -22.63 -25.67
C LEU A 6 21.44 -23.11 -25.59
N ARG A 7 21.16 -24.00 -24.64
CA ARG A 7 19.81 -24.43 -24.27
C ARG A 7 19.10 -23.27 -23.56
N ARG A 8 18.04 -22.75 -24.17
CA ARG A 8 17.09 -21.84 -23.52
C ARG A 8 16.21 -22.64 -22.57
N LEU A 9 16.31 -22.36 -21.27
CA LEU A 9 15.39 -22.85 -20.26
C LEU A 9 14.05 -22.10 -20.36
N PRO A 10 12.91 -22.78 -20.25
CA PRO A 10 11.62 -22.11 -20.22
C PRO A 10 11.45 -21.35 -18.89
N ARG A 11 11.20 -20.05 -18.96
CA ARG A 11 10.75 -19.24 -17.84
C ARG A 11 9.29 -19.55 -17.58
N THR A 12 9.02 -20.34 -16.59
CA THR A 12 7.68 -20.52 -16.03
C THR A 12 7.21 -19.20 -15.40
N ALA A 13 6.14 -18.66 -15.92
CA ALA A 13 5.48 -17.47 -15.42
C ALA A 13 4.89 -17.75 -14.02
N ALA A 14 5.47 -17.16 -12.99
CA ALA A 14 4.85 -17.03 -11.67
C ALA A 14 4.02 -15.73 -11.67
N ALA A 15 2.81 -15.80 -12.18
CA ALA A 15 1.82 -14.75 -12.04
C ALA A 15 0.96 -15.09 -10.81
N ALA A 16 1.34 -14.56 -9.64
CA ALA A 16 0.43 -14.54 -8.48
C ALA A 16 0.88 -13.51 -7.44
N ALA A 17 -0.06 -12.69 -6.99
CA ALA A 17 -0.10 -11.99 -5.71
C ALA A 17 0.62 -10.65 -5.56
N VAL A 18 0.07 -9.59 -6.16
CA VAL A 18 0.36 -8.18 -5.76
C VAL A 18 -0.89 -7.50 -5.16
N ALA A 19 -1.85 -8.23 -4.66
CA ALA A 19 -3.15 -7.66 -4.25
C ALA A 19 -3.31 -7.41 -2.74
N LEU A 20 -2.25 -7.35 -1.90
CA LEU A 20 -2.48 -7.41 -0.44
C LEU A 20 -1.78 -6.35 0.42
N LEU A 21 -1.40 -5.19 -0.08
CA LEU A 21 -0.62 -4.23 0.74
C LEU A 21 -1.35 -2.95 1.20
N CYS A 22 -2.66 -2.82 1.02
CA CYS A 22 -3.37 -1.62 1.50
C CYS A 22 -4.11 -1.78 2.85
N ALA A 23 -3.94 -2.87 3.61
CA ALA A 23 -4.84 -3.19 4.73
C ALA A 23 -4.22 -3.15 6.15
N VAL A 24 -2.98 -2.76 6.36
CA VAL A 24 -2.30 -2.97 7.66
C VAL A 24 -2.21 -1.73 8.56
N LEU A 25 -2.74 -0.57 8.19
CA LEU A 25 -2.59 0.65 9.01
C LEU A 25 -3.87 1.11 9.75
N ALA A 26 -4.80 0.22 10.07
CA ALA A 26 -6.00 0.58 10.81
C ALA A 26 -6.21 -0.32 12.04
N SER A 27 -5.33 -0.28 13.03
CA SER A 27 -5.62 -0.85 14.36
C SER A 27 -4.70 -0.27 15.42
N CYS A 28 -4.98 0.93 15.89
CA CYS A 28 -4.64 1.41 17.22
C CYS A 28 -5.70 2.38 17.66
N SER A 29 -6.76 1.92 18.34
CA SER A 29 -7.60 2.77 19.15
C SER A 29 -7.78 2.18 20.54
N SER A 30 -7.18 2.91 21.49
CA SER A 30 -7.70 3.27 22.81
C SER A 30 -8.19 2.15 23.73
N GLY A 31 -7.28 1.69 24.59
CA GLY A 31 -7.63 1.16 25.90
C GLY A 31 -7.92 2.28 26.88
N SER A 32 -9.17 2.48 27.26
CA SER A 32 -9.52 3.29 28.43
C SER A 32 -9.48 2.41 29.67
N ALA A 33 -8.54 2.70 30.56
CA ALA A 33 -8.51 2.15 31.91
C ALA A 33 -9.56 2.87 32.76
N SER A 34 -10.35 2.12 33.52
CA SER A 34 -11.11 2.63 34.66
C SER A 34 -10.80 1.77 35.89
N PRO A 35 -10.69 2.40 37.08
CA PRO A 35 -10.11 1.74 38.25
C PRO A 35 -11.16 1.03 39.14
N ALA A 36 -10.66 0.01 39.76
CA ALA A 36 -11.00 -0.63 41.03
C ALA A 36 -12.29 -0.28 41.79
N ALA A 37 -13.04 -1.33 42.13
CA ALA A 37 -13.70 -1.45 43.42
C ALA A 37 -13.69 -2.90 43.90
N ALA A 38 -13.24 -3.07 45.12
CA ALA A 38 -13.16 -4.32 45.86
C ALA A 38 -14.55 -4.79 46.35
N GLY A 39 -14.73 -6.09 46.52
CA GLY A 39 -15.85 -6.56 47.34
C GLY A 39 -16.28 -8.01 47.10
N ALA A 40 -15.87 -8.90 48.04
CA ALA A 40 -16.59 -10.05 48.59
C ALA A 40 -17.02 -11.23 47.69
N SER A 41 -16.44 -12.40 48.03
CA SER A 41 -16.99 -13.74 47.78
C SER A 41 -18.34 -13.95 48.50
N PRO A 42 -19.23 -14.81 47.98
CA PRO A 42 -19.31 -16.13 48.60
C PRO A 42 -19.52 -17.33 47.64
N THR A 43 -19.05 -18.44 48.12
CA THR A 43 -19.25 -19.84 47.81
C THR A 43 -20.64 -20.23 47.29
N GLY A 44 -20.68 -20.97 46.17
CA GLY A 44 -21.88 -21.63 45.69
C GLY A 44 -21.54 -22.55 44.51
N ALA A 45 -21.31 -23.84 44.81
CA ALA A 45 -21.12 -24.88 43.81
C ALA A 45 -22.47 -25.23 43.14
N ALA A 46 -22.52 -25.17 41.79
CA ALA A 46 -23.59 -25.77 41.01
C ALA A 46 -22.99 -26.55 39.82
N PRO A 47 -23.61 -27.65 39.37
CA PRO A 47 -22.98 -28.65 38.52
C PRO A 47 -22.78 -28.14 37.09
N VAL A 48 -21.59 -28.42 36.58
CA VAL A 48 -21.14 -28.10 35.21
C VAL A 48 -21.82 -29.09 34.25
N THR A 49 -22.82 -28.60 33.49
CA THR A 49 -23.35 -29.29 32.32
C THR A 49 -22.34 -29.06 31.18
N THR A 50 -21.61 -30.09 30.81
CA THR A 50 -20.70 -30.10 29.65
C THR A 50 -21.54 -30.04 28.37
N VAL A 51 -21.67 -28.84 27.81
CA VAL A 51 -22.19 -28.64 26.45
C VAL A 51 -21.02 -28.88 25.49
N SER A 52 -21.09 -29.99 24.76
CA SER A 52 -20.17 -30.32 23.68
C SER A 52 -20.27 -29.24 22.59
N PRO A 53 -19.18 -28.53 22.19
CA PRO A 53 -19.24 -27.59 21.10
C PRO A 53 -19.36 -28.39 19.79
N GLY A 54 -20.52 -28.28 19.14
CA GLY A 54 -20.71 -28.73 17.77
C GLY A 54 -19.76 -27.99 16.81
N PRO A 55 -19.36 -28.57 15.69
CA PRO A 55 -18.47 -27.93 14.74
C PRO A 55 -19.14 -26.66 14.23
N ALA A 56 -18.54 -25.51 14.55
CA ALA A 56 -18.95 -24.22 14.02
C ALA A 56 -18.74 -24.24 12.50
N ALA A 57 -19.85 -24.21 11.74
CA ALA A 57 -19.79 -24.01 10.31
C ALA A 57 -19.17 -22.64 10.03
N THR A 58 -17.93 -22.64 9.53
CA THR A 58 -17.23 -21.44 9.07
C THR A 58 -17.98 -20.92 7.84
N PRO A 59 -18.56 -19.71 7.84
CA PRO A 59 -19.17 -19.16 6.64
C PRO A 59 -18.04 -18.81 5.65
N SER A 60 -17.87 -19.67 4.65
CA SER A 60 -17.02 -19.37 3.50
C SER A 60 -17.70 -18.30 2.64
N VAL A 61 -17.51 -17.02 2.99
CA VAL A 61 -17.96 -15.93 2.14
C VAL A 61 -16.91 -15.73 1.04
N THR A 62 -17.00 -16.54 -0.01
CA THR A 62 -16.22 -16.36 -1.24
C THR A 62 -16.93 -15.31 -2.10
N SER A 63 -16.92 -14.05 -1.67
CA SER A 63 -17.34 -12.96 -2.54
C SER A 63 -16.21 -12.63 -3.51
N SER A 64 -16.45 -12.88 -4.80
CA SER A 64 -15.50 -12.43 -5.84
C SER A 64 -15.31 -10.92 -5.76
N PRO A 65 -14.07 -10.44 -5.86
CA PRO A 65 -13.78 -9.01 -5.75
C PRO A 65 -14.49 -8.22 -6.87
N LYS A 66 -15.27 -7.21 -6.48
CA LYS A 66 -16.02 -6.38 -7.42
C LYS A 66 -15.07 -5.40 -8.12
N THR A 67 -14.96 -5.50 -9.44
CA THR A 67 -14.26 -4.51 -10.26
C THR A 67 -15.04 -3.19 -10.29
N LEU A 68 -14.34 -2.08 -10.01
CA LEU A 68 -14.87 -0.74 -10.03
C LEU A 68 -14.58 -0.05 -11.36
N PRO A 69 -15.35 0.99 -11.74
CA PRO A 69 -15.01 1.84 -12.86
C PRO A 69 -13.61 2.46 -12.72
N ALA A 70 -12.98 2.78 -13.84
CA ALA A 70 -11.71 3.49 -13.84
C ALA A 70 -11.82 4.82 -13.09
N SER A 71 -10.79 5.15 -12.31
CA SER A 71 -10.71 6.42 -11.61
C SER A 71 -10.53 7.59 -12.57
N ARG A 72 -11.09 8.76 -12.24
CA ARG A 72 -10.77 10.01 -12.91
C ARG A 72 -9.29 10.41 -12.76
N LEU A 73 -8.60 9.92 -11.75
CA LEU A 73 -7.16 10.12 -11.60
C LEU A 73 -6.35 9.48 -12.75
N CYS A 74 -6.92 8.51 -13.46
CA CYS A 74 -6.28 7.92 -14.64
C CYS A 74 -6.28 8.82 -15.88
N THR A 75 -6.99 9.97 -15.84
CA THR A 75 -6.82 11.04 -16.85
C THR A 75 -5.61 11.93 -16.51
N VAL A 76 -5.20 11.96 -15.25
CA VAL A 76 -4.02 12.69 -14.77
C VAL A 76 -2.78 11.82 -14.87
N LEU A 77 -2.82 10.62 -14.29
CA LEU A 77 -1.81 9.60 -14.44
C LEU A 77 -2.21 8.69 -15.60
N ASP A 78 -2.01 9.14 -16.83
CA ASP A 78 -2.32 8.36 -18.03
C ASP A 78 -1.17 7.41 -18.42
N GLY A 79 -1.41 6.52 -19.40
CA GLY A 79 -0.41 5.55 -19.84
C GLY A 79 0.85 6.21 -20.43
N ALA A 80 0.76 7.39 -21.04
CA ALA A 80 1.92 8.12 -21.54
C ALA A 80 2.78 8.66 -20.38
N THR A 81 2.12 9.14 -19.35
CA THR A 81 2.75 9.62 -18.10
C THR A 81 3.39 8.44 -17.35
N ALA A 82 2.70 7.30 -17.23
CA ALA A 82 3.21 6.10 -16.56
C ALA A 82 4.46 5.51 -17.26
N ARG A 83 4.58 5.62 -18.60
CA ARG A 83 5.78 5.18 -19.35
C ARG A 83 7.06 5.90 -18.94
N ARG A 84 6.97 7.01 -18.24
CA ARG A 84 8.16 7.73 -17.76
C ARG A 84 8.89 6.98 -16.66
N VAL A 85 8.18 6.12 -15.91
CA VAL A 85 8.73 5.34 -14.80
C VAL A 85 8.56 3.83 -14.96
N LEU A 86 7.60 3.39 -15.78
CA LEU A 86 7.32 1.97 -16.02
C LEU A 86 7.62 1.56 -17.47
N THR A 87 8.09 0.34 -17.66
CA THR A 87 8.23 -0.29 -18.98
C THR A 87 6.90 -0.92 -19.40
N ALA A 88 6.40 -0.55 -20.60
CA ALA A 88 5.16 -1.09 -21.17
C ALA A 88 3.97 -1.08 -20.19
N PRO A 89 3.61 0.08 -19.58
CA PRO A 89 2.61 0.13 -18.51
C PRO A 89 1.24 -0.32 -19.01
N LYS A 90 0.57 -1.10 -18.16
CA LYS A 90 -0.82 -1.53 -18.32
C LYS A 90 -1.61 -1.01 -17.13
N GLN A 91 -2.75 -0.38 -17.40
CA GLN A 91 -3.64 0.08 -16.33
C GLN A 91 -4.13 -1.12 -15.53
N ALA A 92 -3.93 -1.08 -14.22
CA ALA A 92 -4.43 -2.12 -13.33
C ALA A 92 -5.93 -1.93 -13.05
N PRO A 93 -6.72 -3.00 -12.95
CA PRO A 93 -8.12 -2.90 -12.59
C PRO A 93 -8.26 -2.35 -11.17
N ARG A 94 -9.23 -1.47 -10.96
CA ARG A 94 -9.60 -0.98 -9.64
C ARG A 94 -10.56 -1.97 -9.00
N VAL A 95 -10.22 -2.46 -7.82
CA VAL A 95 -11.01 -3.48 -7.10
C VAL A 95 -11.56 -2.88 -5.82
N ALA A 96 -12.82 -3.16 -5.52
CA ALA A 96 -13.42 -2.77 -4.25
C ALA A 96 -12.81 -3.60 -3.12
N PRO A 97 -12.42 -2.98 -1.98
CA PRO A 97 -12.04 -3.74 -0.80
C PRO A 97 -13.23 -4.55 -0.29
N GLY A 98 -12.99 -5.69 0.35
CA GLY A 98 -14.04 -6.55 0.89
C GLY A 98 -14.88 -5.87 1.97
N ASN A 99 -14.31 -4.85 2.64
CA ASN A 99 -14.93 -4.02 3.65
C ASN A 99 -14.50 -2.55 3.44
N GLY A 100 -15.44 -1.65 3.53
CA GLY A 100 -15.20 -0.21 3.47
C GLY A 100 -15.32 0.41 2.07
N THR A 101 -15.02 1.71 2.00
CA THR A 101 -15.09 2.49 0.77
C THR A 101 -13.75 2.42 0.03
N ALA A 102 -13.79 2.07 -1.24
CA ALA A 102 -12.60 2.10 -2.09
C ALA A 102 -12.12 3.55 -2.25
N LEU A 103 -10.88 3.82 -1.88
CA LEU A 103 -10.23 5.09 -2.19
C LEU A 103 -10.17 5.28 -3.70
N ASP A 104 -10.33 6.52 -4.15
CA ASP A 104 -10.11 6.84 -5.55
C ASP A 104 -8.61 6.72 -5.86
N SER A 105 -8.25 5.85 -6.80
CA SER A 105 -6.86 5.59 -7.14
C SER A 105 -6.70 5.24 -8.61
N CYS A 106 -5.56 5.58 -9.19
CA CYS A 106 -5.15 5.12 -10.51
C CYS A 106 -3.84 4.36 -10.40
N SER A 107 -3.81 3.15 -10.95
CA SER A 107 -2.63 2.28 -10.88
C SER A 107 -2.26 1.74 -12.25
N TYR A 108 -0.94 1.62 -12.48
CA TYR A 108 -0.35 0.98 -13.65
C TYR A 108 0.68 -0.04 -13.21
N ALA A 109 0.61 -1.23 -13.76
CA ALA A 109 1.65 -2.25 -13.62
C ALA A 109 2.60 -2.20 -14.83
N SER A 110 3.88 -2.50 -14.63
CA SER A 110 4.82 -2.77 -15.74
C SER A 110 4.36 -3.99 -16.54
N GLY A 111 4.76 -4.05 -17.81
CA GLY A 111 4.34 -5.14 -18.71
C GLY A 111 4.77 -6.53 -18.26
N ASP A 112 5.83 -6.63 -17.48
CA ASP A 112 6.37 -7.85 -16.87
C ASP A 112 5.84 -8.10 -15.44
N GLY A 113 5.05 -7.17 -14.88
CA GLY A 113 4.52 -7.25 -13.53
C GLY A 113 5.53 -6.98 -12.41
N SER A 114 6.75 -6.54 -12.73
CA SER A 114 7.81 -6.30 -11.74
C SER A 114 7.65 -4.98 -10.97
N ALA A 115 6.83 -4.06 -11.47
CA ALA A 115 6.62 -2.76 -10.85
C ALA A 115 5.15 -2.33 -10.89
N LEU A 116 4.75 -1.56 -9.87
CA LEU A 116 3.42 -0.97 -9.73
C LEU A 116 3.54 0.52 -9.39
N LEU A 117 2.94 1.37 -10.20
CA LEU A 117 2.82 2.81 -9.98
C LEU A 117 1.38 3.14 -9.58
N THR A 118 1.18 3.86 -8.48
CA THR A 118 -0.16 4.22 -7.98
C THR A 118 -0.22 5.69 -7.59
N LEU A 119 -1.27 6.38 -8.01
CA LEU A 119 -1.65 7.74 -7.59
C LEU A 119 -2.97 7.69 -6.83
N ASN A 120 -3.02 8.25 -5.63
CA ASN A 120 -4.23 8.37 -4.83
C ASN A 120 -4.18 9.60 -3.91
N PRO A 121 -5.33 10.14 -3.47
CA PRO A 121 -5.38 11.03 -2.34
C PRO A 121 -5.11 10.23 -1.05
N SER A 122 -4.41 10.82 -0.09
CA SER A 122 -4.34 10.27 1.25
C SER A 122 -5.64 10.52 2.02
N ALA A 123 -6.03 9.58 2.87
CA ALA A 123 -7.07 9.80 3.87
C ALA A 123 -6.58 10.63 5.07
N ARG A 124 -5.26 10.86 5.17
CA ARG A 124 -4.61 11.62 6.24
C ARG A 124 -4.25 13.02 5.78
N SER A 125 -4.13 13.94 6.73
CA SER A 125 -3.53 15.24 6.47
C SER A 125 -2.03 15.09 6.16
N TYR A 126 -1.43 16.08 5.51
CA TYR A 126 0.00 16.09 5.21
C TYR A 126 0.86 15.96 6.49
N ASP A 127 0.49 16.68 7.56
CA ASP A 127 1.24 16.65 8.82
C ASP A 127 1.14 15.28 9.52
N ALA A 128 0.01 14.58 9.34
CA ALA A 128 -0.16 13.21 9.81
C ALA A 128 0.69 12.21 9.02
N GLU A 129 0.84 12.41 7.69
CA GLU A 129 1.75 11.60 6.87
C GLU A 129 3.21 11.84 7.24
N VAL A 130 3.62 13.09 7.46
CA VAL A 130 4.97 13.42 7.95
C VAL A 130 5.25 12.72 9.28
N SER A 131 4.30 12.79 10.22
CA SER A 131 4.44 12.15 11.52
C SER A 131 4.54 10.61 11.40
N ALA A 132 3.76 10.01 10.51
CA ALA A 132 3.80 8.57 10.24
C ALA A 132 5.16 8.14 9.67
N SER A 133 5.70 8.89 8.70
CA SER A 133 7.02 8.63 8.11
C SER A 133 8.14 8.76 9.15
N HIS A 134 8.08 9.76 10.04
CA HIS A 134 9.06 9.86 11.12
C HIS A 134 8.99 8.71 12.13
N ASN A 135 7.78 8.19 12.40
CA ASN A 135 7.62 7.00 13.23
C ASN A 135 8.22 5.77 12.55
N LEU A 136 7.99 5.62 11.25
CA LEU A 136 8.53 4.53 10.45
C LEU A 136 10.07 4.54 10.40
N VAL A 137 10.70 5.72 10.32
CA VAL A 137 12.16 5.85 10.41
C VAL A 137 12.69 5.37 11.77
N ARG A 138 11.94 5.62 12.86
CA ARG A 138 12.36 5.23 14.22
C ARG A 138 12.22 3.73 14.48
N ASP A 139 11.19 3.09 13.93
CA ASP A 139 10.91 1.67 14.12
C ASP A 139 10.36 1.03 12.83
N PRO A 140 11.23 0.84 11.82
CA PRO A 140 10.80 0.23 10.56
C PRO A 140 10.45 -1.24 10.70
N ALA A 141 11.07 -1.95 11.66
CA ALA A 141 10.88 -3.38 11.83
C ALA A 141 9.45 -3.74 12.28
N SER A 142 8.81 -2.91 13.10
CA SER A 142 7.42 -3.10 13.54
C SER A 142 6.43 -3.11 12.35
N ALA A 143 6.79 -2.45 11.25
CA ALA A 143 6.02 -2.44 10.01
C ALA A 143 6.49 -3.48 8.97
N GLY A 144 7.41 -4.39 9.32
CA GLY A 144 7.99 -5.35 8.39
C GLY A 144 8.85 -4.70 7.30
N MET A 145 9.50 -3.58 7.63
CA MET A 145 10.28 -2.77 6.70
C MET A 145 11.72 -2.58 7.18
N ARG A 146 12.59 -2.10 6.28
CA ARG A 146 13.97 -1.67 6.58
C ARG A 146 14.41 -0.58 5.62
N ASP A 147 15.59 0.00 5.89
CA ASP A 147 16.25 1.00 5.04
C ASP A 147 15.35 2.22 4.72
N VAL A 148 14.53 2.62 5.70
CA VAL A 148 13.61 3.75 5.55
C VAL A 148 14.41 5.06 5.51
N LYS A 149 14.22 5.82 4.44
CA LYS A 149 14.84 7.15 4.26
C LYS A 149 13.76 8.15 3.86
N VAL A 150 13.65 9.23 4.62
CA VAL A 150 12.73 10.33 4.34
C VAL A 150 13.54 11.57 4.00
N THR A 151 13.17 12.25 2.92
CA THR A 151 13.85 13.45 2.45
C THR A 151 12.81 14.49 2.03
N GLU A 152 12.95 15.71 2.48
CA GLU A 152 12.11 16.82 2.04
C GLU A 152 12.29 17.09 0.53
N VAL A 153 11.18 17.44 -0.14
CA VAL A 153 11.14 17.78 -1.56
C VAL A 153 10.69 19.22 -1.71
N THR A 154 11.55 20.07 -2.27
CA THR A 154 11.23 21.48 -2.53
C THR A 154 10.53 21.64 -3.90
N GLY A 155 9.70 22.70 -4.03
CA GLY A 155 9.04 23.04 -5.29
C GLY A 155 7.99 22.03 -5.77
N LEU A 156 7.37 21.32 -4.83
CA LEU A 156 6.23 20.44 -5.10
C LEU A 156 5.09 20.73 -4.10
N GLY A 157 3.99 21.31 -4.59
CA GLY A 157 2.87 21.71 -3.75
C GLY A 157 3.23 22.73 -2.68
N GLN A 158 2.49 22.71 -1.57
CA GLN A 158 2.72 23.57 -0.39
C GLN A 158 3.67 22.95 0.63
N GLY A 159 4.07 21.70 0.43
CA GLY A 159 5.00 20.92 1.21
C GLY A 159 5.02 19.51 0.64
N ALA A 160 6.20 18.90 0.58
CA ALA A 160 6.36 17.57 0.06
C ALA A 160 7.56 16.85 0.69
N PHE A 161 7.48 15.54 0.77
CA PHE A 161 8.60 14.67 1.07
C PHE A 161 8.60 13.44 0.18
N ARG A 162 9.75 12.82 0.05
CA ARG A 162 9.90 11.48 -0.52
C ARG A 162 10.35 10.51 0.57
N GLU A 163 9.86 9.30 0.48
CA GLU A 163 10.25 8.20 1.34
C GLU A 163 10.65 7.01 0.48
N THR A 164 11.76 6.36 0.82
CA THR A 164 12.16 5.09 0.23
C THR A 164 12.27 4.05 1.33
N VAL A 165 11.83 2.84 1.04
CA VAL A 165 11.73 1.76 2.02
C VAL A 165 11.89 0.42 1.33
N GLN A 166 12.48 -0.54 2.02
CA GLN A 166 12.46 -1.93 1.62
C GLN A 166 11.46 -2.71 2.48
N VAL A 167 10.42 -3.25 1.84
CA VAL A 167 9.46 -4.18 2.44
C VAL A 167 10.08 -5.57 2.48
N LEU A 168 9.91 -6.29 3.59
CA LEU A 168 10.56 -7.59 3.80
C LEU A 168 9.72 -8.76 3.25
N GLN A 169 8.38 -8.66 3.31
CA GLN A 169 7.49 -9.73 2.87
C GLN A 169 6.19 -9.18 2.23
N PRO A 170 5.97 -9.43 0.94
CA PRO A 170 6.94 -9.93 -0.04
C PRO A 170 8.07 -8.91 -0.25
N PRO A 171 9.31 -9.36 -0.60
CA PRO A 171 10.42 -8.44 -0.79
C PRO A 171 10.16 -7.48 -1.95
N GLN A 172 10.21 -6.18 -1.66
CA GLN A 172 10.08 -5.13 -2.67
C GLN A 172 10.68 -3.81 -2.19
N ASN A 173 11.16 -3.01 -3.11
CA ASN A 173 11.57 -1.65 -2.85
C ASN A 173 10.41 -0.72 -3.20
N VAL A 174 10.12 0.21 -2.32
CA VAL A 174 9.01 1.16 -2.51
C VAL A 174 9.52 2.58 -2.35
N ALA A 175 9.14 3.44 -3.28
CA ALA A 175 9.28 4.88 -3.14
C ALA A 175 7.90 5.52 -3.05
N TYR A 176 7.78 6.45 -2.13
CA TYR A 176 6.62 7.32 -1.97
C TYR A 176 7.03 8.77 -2.23
N VAL A 177 6.17 9.50 -2.89
CA VAL A 177 6.20 10.97 -2.91
C VAL A 177 4.86 11.42 -2.35
N VAL A 178 4.92 12.15 -1.24
CA VAL A 178 3.74 12.68 -0.54
C VAL A 178 3.81 14.20 -0.60
N TRP A 179 2.70 14.84 -1.02
CA TRP A 179 2.68 16.30 -1.08
C TRP A 179 1.30 16.87 -0.81
N ARG A 180 1.28 18.10 -0.31
CA ARG A 180 0.07 18.90 -0.12
C ARG A 180 -0.22 19.68 -1.41
N GLY A 181 -1.34 19.37 -2.05
CA GLY A 181 -1.86 20.06 -3.24
C GLY A 181 -3.24 20.65 -2.97
N GLY A 182 -3.34 21.97 -2.79
CA GLY A 182 -4.58 22.59 -2.35
C GLY A 182 -4.98 22.14 -0.95
N SER A 183 -6.23 21.68 -0.80
CA SER A 183 -6.77 21.16 0.48
C SER A 183 -6.50 19.67 0.70
N ARG A 184 -5.82 18.98 -0.24
CA ARG A 184 -5.63 17.53 -0.21
C ARG A 184 -4.17 17.14 -0.06
N THR A 185 -3.96 15.98 0.55
CA THR A 185 -2.68 15.29 0.53
C THR A 185 -2.71 14.23 -0.57
N TRP A 186 -1.70 14.24 -1.43
CA TRP A 186 -1.54 13.31 -2.53
C TRP A 186 -0.39 12.37 -2.27
N VAL A 187 -0.53 11.13 -2.72
CA VAL A 187 0.50 10.10 -2.63
C VAL A 187 0.71 9.49 -4.01
N LEU A 188 1.96 9.49 -4.45
CA LEU A 188 2.41 8.76 -5.64
C LEU A 188 3.38 7.69 -5.16
N THR A 189 3.08 6.43 -5.46
CA THR A 189 3.84 5.27 -5.01
C THR A 189 4.40 4.51 -6.20
N LEU A 190 5.66 4.12 -6.12
CA LEU A 190 6.29 3.17 -7.04
C LEU A 190 6.83 2.00 -6.21
N ALA A 191 6.29 0.81 -6.44
CA ALA A 191 6.75 -0.44 -5.83
C ALA A 191 7.42 -1.30 -6.90
N GLU A 192 8.62 -1.84 -6.62
CA GLU A 192 9.41 -2.67 -7.54
C GLU A 192 9.88 -3.94 -6.81
N THR A 193 9.75 -5.09 -7.45
CA THR A 193 10.18 -6.39 -6.88
C THR A 193 11.69 -6.61 -7.00
N ALA A 194 12.38 -5.86 -7.86
CA ALA A 194 13.82 -5.97 -8.06
C ALA A 194 14.40 -4.59 -8.44
N GLY A 195 15.66 -4.36 -8.04
CA GLY A 195 16.36 -3.12 -8.35
C GLY A 195 16.16 -2.04 -7.27
N ALA A 196 16.83 -0.91 -7.47
CA ALA A 196 16.68 0.27 -6.63
C ALA A 196 15.60 1.17 -7.24
N THR A 197 14.63 1.59 -6.42
CA THR A 197 13.56 2.49 -6.86
C THR A 197 14.12 3.88 -7.10
N ASP A 198 13.90 4.44 -8.28
CA ASP A 198 14.32 5.79 -8.65
C ASP A 198 13.32 6.84 -8.11
N ALA A 199 13.54 7.25 -6.86
CA ALA A 199 12.70 8.23 -6.18
C ALA A 199 12.77 9.63 -6.83
N ASP A 200 13.88 10.02 -7.46
CA ASP A 200 14.01 11.31 -8.13
C ASP A 200 13.13 11.37 -9.40
N ARG A 201 13.07 10.27 -10.12
CA ARG A 201 12.17 10.11 -11.26
C ARG A 201 10.71 10.19 -10.84
N LEU A 202 10.37 9.60 -9.69
CA LEU A 202 9.03 9.68 -9.12
C LEU A 202 8.67 11.12 -8.70
N VAL A 203 9.59 11.87 -8.09
CA VAL A 203 9.42 13.30 -7.77
C VAL A 203 9.18 14.13 -9.03
N SER A 204 9.96 13.87 -10.10
CA SER A 204 9.81 14.56 -11.38
C SER A 204 8.42 14.31 -11.98
N LEU A 205 7.92 13.07 -11.87
CA LEU A 205 6.58 12.71 -12.29
C LEU A 205 5.50 13.42 -11.46
N ALA A 206 5.65 13.46 -10.12
CA ALA A 206 4.74 14.16 -9.22
C ALA A 206 4.61 15.65 -9.58
N ARG A 207 5.73 16.34 -9.87
CA ARG A 207 5.72 17.74 -10.33
C ARG A 207 4.93 17.93 -11.61
N GLN A 208 5.06 17.00 -12.56
CA GLN A 208 4.36 17.07 -13.84
C GLN A 208 2.85 16.88 -13.71
N ILE A 209 2.39 15.99 -12.83
CA ILE A 209 0.95 15.68 -12.69
C ILE A 209 0.23 16.65 -11.75
N THR A 210 0.94 17.29 -10.81
CA THR A 210 0.33 18.19 -9.80
C THR A 210 -0.59 19.27 -10.39
N PRO A 211 -0.25 19.98 -11.48
CA PRO A 211 -1.15 21.00 -12.06
C PRO A 211 -2.46 20.45 -12.62
N ARG A 212 -2.54 19.16 -12.86
CA ARG A 212 -3.72 18.48 -13.43
C ARG A 212 -4.60 17.81 -12.38
N LEU A 213 -4.17 17.83 -11.11
CA LEU A 213 -4.92 17.20 -10.02
C LEU A 213 -6.19 18.00 -9.68
N PRO A 214 -7.28 17.33 -9.28
CA PRO A 214 -8.47 18.02 -8.79
C PRO A 214 -8.17 18.73 -7.45
N HIS A 215 -8.63 19.98 -7.37
CA HIS A 215 -8.52 20.86 -6.19
C HIS A 215 -9.62 20.58 -5.17
#